data_538232f6d61cde71d75c46251ab2ee1b
#
_entry.id   538232f6d61cde71d75c46251ab2ee1b
#
_cell.length_a   1.000
_cell.length_b   1.000
_cell.length_c   1.000
_cell.angle_alpha   90.00
_cell.angle_beta   90.00
_cell.angle_gamma   90.00
#
_symmetry.space_group_name_H-M   'P 1'
#
loop_
_entity.id
_entity.type
_entity.pdbx_description
1 polymer ?
#
loop_
_entity_poly.entity_id
_entity_poly.type
_entity_poly.pdbx_seq_one_letter_code
_entity_poly.pdbx_strand_id
1 'polypeptide(L)'
;MNKKSSYHSALLWLVGAMLMIGPLTSQAVTMEDKVRFARRNLGGPRLGMTVITGENALTRHLDEKHIGHQISQFGWHFEYQIIPEGGGPQFVVQLTPMVGGVEYGKIIPGATLAMGIRFPSGYEFGLGPNVTAGTGEAAPTALVVGVGKSFNYGGVSVPLNLVYATNPDGNRVSVIIGYAIDRR
;
A
#
# COMPACT_ATOMS: atom_id res chain seq x y z
N MET A 1 -4.70 -7.21 -47.66
CA MET A 1 -4.11 -8.27 -46.78
C MET A 1 -4.70 -8.08 -45.35
N ASN A 2 -5.50 -9.03 -44.91
CA ASN A 2 -6.44 -8.89 -43.83
C ASN A 2 -5.82 -9.22 -42.46
N LYS A 3 -5.49 -8.22 -41.65
CA LYS A 3 -4.89 -8.36 -40.31
C LYS A 3 -5.93 -8.52 -39.17
N LYS A 4 -7.22 -8.60 -39.47
CA LYS A 4 -8.32 -8.68 -38.49
C LYS A 4 -8.66 -10.10 -37.98
N SER A 5 -8.12 -11.16 -38.60
CA SER A 5 -8.49 -12.53 -38.26
C SER A 5 -7.72 -13.14 -37.08
N SER A 6 -6.58 -12.55 -36.70
CA SER A 6 -5.69 -13.16 -35.68
C SER A 6 -6.13 -12.95 -34.24
N TYR A 7 -6.87 -11.87 -33.94
CA TYR A 7 -7.28 -11.56 -32.54
C TYR A 7 -8.48 -12.40 -32.06
N HIS A 8 -9.32 -12.85 -32.97
CA HIS A 8 -10.49 -13.69 -32.60
C HIS A 8 -10.06 -15.11 -32.21
N SER A 9 -9.00 -15.63 -32.81
CA SER A 9 -8.45 -16.94 -32.46
C SER A 9 -7.77 -16.93 -31.09
N ALA A 10 -7.03 -15.87 -30.75
CA ALA A 10 -6.36 -15.74 -29.44
C ALA A 10 -7.39 -15.58 -28.31
N LEU A 11 -8.49 -14.85 -28.54
CA LEU A 11 -9.56 -14.66 -27.55
C LEU A 11 -10.32 -15.95 -27.28
N LEU A 12 -10.56 -16.76 -28.31
CA LEU A 12 -11.22 -18.08 -28.18
C LEU A 12 -10.36 -19.07 -27.39
N TRP A 13 -9.04 -19.03 -27.52
CA TRP A 13 -8.15 -19.89 -26.73
C TRP A 13 -8.08 -19.46 -25.25
N LEU A 14 -8.15 -18.17 -24.95
CA LEU A 14 -8.19 -17.66 -23.58
C LEU A 14 -9.52 -18.01 -22.88
N VAL A 15 -10.64 -17.94 -23.58
CA VAL A 15 -11.96 -18.35 -23.04
C VAL A 15 -12.05 -19.87 -22.91
N GLY A 16 -11.46 -20.62 -23.83
CA GLY A 16 -11.41 -22.08 -23.76
C GLY A 16 -10.54 -22.62 -22.61
N ALA A 17 -9.43 -21.96 -22.30
CA ALA A 17 -8.56 -22.31 -21.18
C ALA A 17 -9.22 -22.04 -19.82
N MET A 18 -10.13 -21.06 -19.75
CA MET A 18 -10.85 -20.73 -18.51
C MET A 18 -12.00 -21.71 -18.20
N LEU A 19 -12.48 -22.45 -19.21
CA LEU A 19 -13.54 -23.46 -19.04
C LEU A 19 -13.02 -24.87 -18.70
N MET A 20 -11.70 -25.09 -18.71
CA MET A 20 -11.06 -26.35 -18.31
C MET A 20 -10.70 -26.41 -16.82
N ILE A 21 -11.14 -25.44 -16.01
CA ILE A 21 -11.15 -25.62 -14.56
C ILE A 21 -12.26 -26.62 -14.26
N GLY A 22 -11.87 -27.89 -14.13
CA GLY A 22 -12.76 -28.99 -13.77
C GLY A 22 -13.57 -28.64 -12.51
N PRO A 23 -14.68 -29.34 -12.23
CA PRO A 23 -15.51 -29.03 -11.09
C PRO A 23 -14.64 -29.08 -9.85
N LEU A 24 -14.37 -27.89 -9.26
CA LEU A 24 -13.94 -27.82 -7.88
C LEU A 24 -15.01 -28.56 -7.10
N THR A 25 -14.69 -29.77 -6.66
CA THR A 25 -15.53 -30.49 -5.70
C THR A 25 -15.64 -29.54 -4.51
N SER A 26 -16.73 -28.80 -4.47
CA SER A 26 -17.17 -28.07 -3.31
C SER A 26 -17.39 -29.13 -2.23
N GLN A 27 -16.35 -29.40 -1.43
CA GLN A 27 -16.57 -30.04 -0.14
C GLN A 27 -17.49 -29.06 0.60
N ALA A 28 -18.71 -29.47 0.79
CA ALA A 28 -19.64 -28.77 1.64
C ALA A 28 -18.94 -28.65 3.01
N VAL A 29 -18.41 -27.47 3.27
CA VAL A 29 -17.92 -27.10 4.60
C VAL A 29 -19.15 -27.20 5.48
N THR A 30 -19.19 -28.23 6.31
CA THR A 30 -20.22 -28.37 7.33
C THR A 30 -20.24 -27.08 8.14
N MET A 31 -21.42 -26.49 8.31
CA MET A 31 -21.65 -25.16 8.93
C MET A 31 -21.19 -25.04 10.40
N GLU A 32 -20.34 -25.92 10.90
CA GLU A 32 -19.88 -25.91 12.29
C GLU A 32 -18.52 -25.23 12.50
N ASP A 33 -17.77 -24.94 11.43
CA ASP A 33 -16.52 -24.20 11.55
C ASP A 33 -16.80 -22.69 11.40
N LYS A 34 -17.38 -22.09 12.46
CA LYS A 34 -17.41 -20.62 12.58
C LYS A 34 -15.97 -20.13 12.67
N VAL A 35 -15.45 -19.63 11.55
CA VAL A 35 -14.14 -18.98 11.55
C VAL A 35 -14.16 -17.85 12.57
N ARG A 36 -13.37 -18.00 13.62
CA ARG A 36 -13.21 -16.98 14.67
C ARG A 36 -12.08 -16.06 14.27
N PHE A 37 -12.21 -14.80 14.65
CA PHE A 37 -11.21 -13.78 14.35
C PHE A 37 -10.77 -13.10 15.65
N ALA A 38 -9.47 -13.05 15.86
CA ALA A 38 -8.87 -12.17 16.85
C ALA A 38 -8.66 -10.77 16.25
N ARG A 39 -8.66 -9.76 17.10
CA ARG A 39 -8.42 -8.37 16.74
C ARG A 39 -7.14 -7.90 17.40
N ARG A 40 -6.35 -7.13 16.68
CA ARG A 40 -5.10 -6.58 17.20
C ARG A 40 -4.91 -5.15 16.69
N ASN A 41 -4.46 -4.28 17.57
CA ASN A 41 -4.09 -2.92 17.23
C ASN A 41 -2.58 -2.76 17.32
N LEU A 42 -1.96 -2.32 16.23
CA LEU A 42 -0.56 -1.95 16.23
C LEU A 42 -0.41 -0.45 16.00
N GLY A 43 0.67 0.09 16.49
CA GLY A 43 0.99 1.48 16.22
C GLY A 43 2.44 1.80 16.50
N GLY A 44 2.93 2.89 15.89
CA GLY A 44 4.29 3.31 16.14
C GLY A 44 4.81 4.33 15.13
N PRO A 45 6.00 4.88 15.41
CA PRO A 45 6.63 5.88 14.55
C PRO A 45 7.00 5.29 13.19
N ARG A 46 6.96 6.16 12.18
CA ARG A 46 7.41 5.89 10.82
C ARG A 46 8.38 6.97 10.36
N LEU A 47 9.43 6.52 9.69
CA LEU A 47 10.37 7.37 8.99
C LEU A 47 10.38 6.92 7.54
N GLY A 48 10.41 7.87 6.62
CA GLY A 48 10.38 7.57 5.19
C GLY A 48 11.16 8.58 4.38
N MET A 49 11.48 8.15 3.18
CA MET A 49 12.04 9.00 2.14
C MET A 49 11.23 8.78 0.87
N THR A 50 10.77 9.87 0.29
CA THR A 50 9.98 9.88 -0.94
C THR A 50 10.78 10.53 -2.06
N VAL A 51 10.81 9.89 -3.19
CA VAL A 51 11.35 10.44 -4.44
C VAL A 51 10.20 10.67 -5.40
N ILE A 52 10.11 11.89 -5.92
CA ILE A 52 9.13 12.29 -6.93
C ILE A 52 9.80 12.16 -8.28
N THR A 53 9.16 11.44 -9.20
CA THR A 53 9.75 11.05 -10.48
C THR A 53 9.06 11.73 -11.65
N GLY A 54 9.84 12.06 -12.69
CA GLY A 54 9.36 12.65 -13.94
C GLY A 54 9.17 14.15 -13.88
N GLU A 55 9.05 14.77 -15.06
CA GLU A 55 8.70 16.18 -15.22
C GLU A 55 7.18 16.31 -15.33
N ASN A 56 6.56 16.83 -14.29
CA ASN A 56 5.09 16.90 -14.16
C ASN A 56 4.66 18.15 -13.36
N ALA A 57 3.37 18.35 -13.16
CA ALA A 57 2.85 19.51 -12.44
C ALA A 57 3.37 19.56 -10.99
N LEU A 58 3.50 18.41 -10.34
CA LEU A 58 4.00 18.33 -8.97
C LEU A 58 5.47 18.74 -8.88
N THR A 59 6.35 18.22 -9.76
CA THR A 59 7.78 18.57 -9.74
C THR A 59 8.00 20.05 -10.03
N ARG A 60 7.29 20.62 -11.03
CA ARG A 60 7.34 22.07 -11.30
C ARG A 60 6.95 22.91 -10.08
N HIS A 61 5.87 22.51 -9.38
CA HIS A 61 5.46 23.22 -8.17
C HIS A 61 6.51 23.16 -7.07
N LEU A 62 7.17 22.01 -6.90
CA LEU A 62 8.26 21.86 -5.92
C LEU A 62 9.46 22.74 -6.28
N ASP A 63 9.83 22.79 -7.55
CA ASP A 63 10.93 23.65 -8.04
C ASP A 63 10.65 25.14 -7.79
N GLU A 64 9.41 25.60 -8.06
CA GLU A 64 8.96 26.96 -7.76
C GLU A 64 9.09 27.31 -6.26
N LYS A 65 8.91 26.32 -5.40
CA LYS A 65 9.00 26.46 -3.93
C LYS A 65 10.40 26.19 -3.39
N HIS A 66 11.37 25.91 -4.26
CA HIS A 66 12.73 25.52 -3.88
C HIS A 66 12.76 24.27 -3.00
N ILE A 67 11.90 23.31 -3.28
CA ILE A 67 11.83 22.01 -2.63
C ILE A 67 12.43 20.98 -3.58
N GLY A 68 13.39 20.19 -3.13
CA GLY A 68 13.96 19.11 -3.93
C GLY A 68 12.95 17.97 -4.16
N HIS A 69 13.23 17.15 -5.18
CA HIS A 69 12.37 16.00 -5.51
C HIS A 69 12.53 14.79 -4.57
N GLN A 70 13.41 14.91 -3.59
CA GLN A 70 13.64 13.93 -2.54
C GLN A 70 13.23 14.52 -1.19
N ILE A 71 12.23 13.94 -0.56
CA ILE A 71 11.60 14.49 0.64
C ILE A 71 11.65 13.46 1.75
N SER A 72 12.26 13.85 2.88
CA SER A 72 12.20 13.08 4.12
C SER A 72 10.83 13.21 4.76
N GLN A 73 10.35 12.14 5.34
CA GLN A 73 9.04 12.11 6.00
C GLN A 73 9.13 11.43 7.35
N PHE A 74 8.37 11.92 8.30
CA PHE A 74 8.18 11.28 9.59
C PHE A 74 6.71 11.33 9.99
N GLY A 75 6.27 10.37 10.78
CA GLY A 75 4.89 10.31 11.21
C GLY A 75 4.59 9.16 12.13
N TRP A 76 3.32 8.82 12.18
CA TRP A 76 2.83 7.75 13.02
C TRP A 76 1.96 6.80 12.23
N HIS A 77 2.00 5.53 12.58
CA HIS A 77 1.20 4.47 11.97
C HIS A 77 0.20 3.93 12.97
N PHE A 78 -1.04 3.80 12.53
CA PHE A 78 -2.13 3.14 13.24
C PHE A 78 -2.58 1.98 12.39
N GLU A 79 -2.68 0.79 12.98
CA GLU A 79 -3.07 -0.41 12.26
C GLU A 79 -4.07 -1.21 13.07
N TYR A 80 -5.13 -1.62 12.40
CA TYR A 80 -6.13 -2.55 12.89
C TYR A 80 -6.02 -3.86 12.10
N GLN A 81 -5.86 -4.97 12.81
CA GLN A 81 -5.72 -6.30 12.22
C GLN A 81 -6.91 -7.18 12.55
N ILE A 82 -7.36 -7.94 11.57
CA ILE A 82 -8.33 -9.03 11.69
C ILE A 82 -7.57 -10.32 11.40
N ILE A 83 -7.37 -11.14 12.43
CA ILE A 83 -6.51 -12.33 12.41
C ILE A 83 -7.40 -13.55 12.51
N PRO A 84 -7.41 -14.48 11.51
CA PRO A 84 -8.08 -15.76 11.62
C PRO A 84 -7.46 -16.62 12.75
N GLU A 85 -8.26 -17.17 13.66
CA GLU A 85 -7.74 -18.00 14.78
C GLU A 85 -7.01 -19.26 14.32
N GLY A 86 -7.34 -19.78 13.14
CA GLY A 86 -6.65 -20.91 12.51
C GLY A 86 -5.29 -20.54 11.90
N GLY A 87 -4.82 -19.30 12.04
CA GLY A 87 -3.65 -18.78 11.33
C GLY A 87 -3.99 -18.41 9.88
N GLY A 88 -2.98 -17.96 9.13
CA GLY A 88 -3.14 -17.56 7.73
C GLY A 88 -3.02 -16.07 7.49
N PRO A 89 -3.40 -15.60 6.29
CA PRO A 89 -3.35 -14.19 5.94
C PRO A 89 -4.26 -13.35 6.83
N GLN A 90 -3.76 -12.22 7.32
CA GLN A 90 -4.46 -11.27 8.16
C GLN A 90 -4.96 -10.12 7.30
N PHE A 91 -6.18 -9.68 7.48
CA PHE A 91 -6.65 -8.44 6.90
C PHE A 91 -6.22 -7.25 7.76
N VAL A 92 -5.67 -6.23 7.12
CA VAL A 92 -5.16 -5.04 7.81
C VAL A 92 -5.77 -3.77 7.25
N VAL A 93 -6.12 -2.84 8.14
CA VAL A 93 -6.48 -1.46 7.80
C VAL A 93 -5.47 -0.55 8.48
N GLN A 94 -4.85 0.33 7.70
CA GLN A 94 -3.73 1.15 8.12
C GLN A 94 -4.02 2.63 7.86
N LEU A 95 -3.81 3.46 8.88
CA LEU A 95 -3.82 4.91 8.75
C LEU A 95 -2.42 5.43 9.11
N THR A 96 -1.80 6.15 8.19
CA THR A 96 -0.44 6.66 8.38
C THR A 96 -0.38 8.15 8.05
N PRO A 97 -0.64 9.03 9.04
CA PRO A 97 -0.32 10.45 8.92
C PRO A 97 1.19 10.66 8.94
N MET A 98 1.68 11.51 8.04
CA MET A 98 3.09 11.86 7.90
C MET A 98 3.28 13.34 7.61
N VAL A 99 4.44 13.84 7.96
CA VAL A 99 4.89 15.21 7.65
C VAL A 99 6.21 15.11 6.93
N GLY A 100 6.35 15.81 5.81
CA GLY A 100 7.58 15.88 5.03
C GLY A 100 8.05 17.32 4.80
N GLY A 101 9.23 17.44 4.15
CA GLY A 101 9.77 18.74 3.69
C GLY A 101 10.45 19.59 4.75
N VAL A 102 10.66 19.07 5.95
CA VAL A 102 11.29 19.80 7.06
C VAL A 102 12.72 20.23 6.72
N GLU A 103 13.44 19.42 5.96
CA GLU A 103 14.79 19.73 5.43
C GLU A 103 14.82 20.94 4.51
N TYR A 104 13.69 21.34 3.96
CA TYR A 104 13.52 22.56 3.13
C TYR A 104 12.86 23.70 3.90
N GLY A 105 12.73 23.60 5.23
CA GLY A 105 12.01 24.57 6.05
C GLY A 105 10.51 24.63 5.74
N LYS A 106 9.95 23.57 5.17
CA LYS A 106 8.52 23.46 4.83
C LYS A 106 7.86 22.35 5.65
N ILE A 107 6.54 22.47 5.82
CA ILE A 107 5.72 21.45 6.46
C ILE A 107 4.71 20.99 5.42
N ILE A 108 4.87 19.76 4.95
CA ILE A 108 4.00 19.12 3.95
C ILE A 108 3.27 17.96 4.63
N PRO A 109 2.08 18.19 5.19
CA PRO A 109 1.33 17.13 5.82
C PRO A 109 0.66 16.23 4.78
N GLY A 110 0.61 14.94 5.09
CA GLY A 110 -0.08 13.94 4.29
C GLY A 110 -0.63 12.82 5.16
N ALA A 111 -1.56 12.06 4.62
CA ALA A 111 -2.10 10.87 5.27
C ALA A 111 -2.42 9.79 4.24
N THR A 112 -2.10 8.55 4.56
CA THR A 112 -2.46 7.38 3.76
C THR A 112 -3.44 6.52 4.55
N LEU A 113 -4.55 6.16 3.92
CA LEU A 113 -5.45 5.11 4.40
C LEU A 113 -5.30 3.92 3.47
N ALA A 114 -4.74 2.81 3.96
CA ALA A 114 -4.53 1.62 3.16
C ALA A 114 -5.27 0.42 3.75
N MET A 115 -5.73 -0.46 2.89
CA MET A 115 -6.26 -1.77 3.23
C MET A 115 -5.40 -2.83 2.56
N GLY A 116 -5.18 -3.95 3.23
CA GLY A 116 -4.28 -4.96 2.70
C GLY A 116 -4.32 -6.29 3.43
N ILE A 117 -3.37 -7.10 3.05
CA ILE A 117 -3.18 -8.45 3.60
C ILE A 117 -1.75 -8.55 4.12
N ARG A 118 -1.61 -9.08 5.33
CA ARG A 118 -0.33 -9.47 5.91
C ARG A 118 -0.28 -10.98 6.08
N PHE A 119 0.80 -11.59 5.60
CA PHE A 119 1.06 -13.01 5.73
C PHE A 119 1.79 -13.32 7.05
N PRO A 120 1.64 -14.53 7.60
CA PRO A 120 2.37 -14.96 8.80
C PRO A 120 3.90 -14.85 8.67
N SER A 121 4.42 -14.94 7.45
CA SER A 121 5.83 -14.72 7.12
C SER A 121 6.31 -13.28 7.28
N GLY A 122 5.40 -12.34 7.60
CA GLY A 122 5.68 -10.91 7.76
C GLY A 122 5.62 -10.09 6.46
N TYR A 123 5.42 -10.71 5.31
CA TYR A 123 5.16 -9.97 4.07
C TYR A 123 3.78 -9.33 4.13
N GLU A 124 3.68 -8.14 3.58
CA GLU A 124 2.41 -7.41 3.46
C GLU A 124 2.26 -6.76 2.10
N PHE A 125 1.02 -6.64 1.68
CA PHE A 125 0.59 -5.92 0.50
C PHE A 125 -0.62 -5.08 0.86
N GLY A 126 -0.65 -3.83 0.43
CA GLY A 126 -1.77 -2.93 0.69
C GLY A 126 -1.95 -1.90 -0.40
N LEU A 127 -3.16 -1.38 -0.49
CA LEU A 127 -3.52 -0.31 -1.40
C LEU A 127 -4.54 0.62 -0.75
N GLY A 128 -4.60 1.86 -1.24
CA GLY A 128 -5.58 2.82 -0.76
C GLY A 128 -5.27 4.26 -1.15
N PRO A 129 -6.12 5.21 -0.73
CA PRO A 129 -5.91 6.62 -1.01
C PRO A 129 -4.82 7.23 -0.12
N ASN A 130 -4.10 8.18 -0.70
CA ASN A 130 -3.22 9.12 0.00
C ASN A 130 -3.70 10.55 -0.29
N VAL A 131 -3.65 11.39 0.70
CA VAL A 131 -3.88 12.83 0.56
C VAL A 131 -2.63 13.56 1.04
N THR A 132 -2.17 14.54 0.25
CA THR A 132 -1.00 15.37 0.59
C THR A 132 -1.39 16.84 0.41
N ALA A 133 -1.14 17.66 1.42
CA ALA A 133 -1.37 19.10 1.30
C ALA A 133 -0.17 19.81 0.66
N GLY A 134 -0.40 21.04 0.14
CA GLY A 134 0.67 21.86 -0.41
C GLY A 134 1.19 21.39 -1.77
N THR A 135 0.35 20.73 -2.55
CA THR A 135 0.68 20.24 -3.90
C THR A 135 0.49 21.29 -5.00
N GLY A 136 0.08 22.52 -4.63
CA GLY A 136 -0.22 23.58 -5.60
C GLY A 136 -1.42 23.26 -6.47
N GLU A 137 -1.25 23.35 -7.80
CA GLU A 137 -2.26 23.00 -8.79
C GLU A 137 -2.37 21.48 -9.01
N ALA A 138 -1.34 20.70 -8.60
CA ALA A 138 -1.39 19.25 -8.72
C ALA A 138 -2.43 18.65 -7.77
N ALA A 139 -3.04 17.54 -8.17
CA ALA A 139 -4.06 16.86 -7.39
C ALA A 139 -3.52 16.45 -5.99
N PRO A 140 -4.22 16.80 -4.91
CA PRO A 140 -3.79 16.47 -3.56
C PRO A 140 -3.93 14.98 -3.25
N THR A 141 -4.69 14.23 -4.05
CA THR A 141 -4.99 12.82 -3.84
C THR A 141 -4.21 11.92 -4.79
N ALA A 142 -3.78 10.77 -4.30
CA ALA A 142 -3.12 9.74 -5.09
C ALA A 142 -3.64 8.35 -4.70
N LEU A 143 -3.57 7.40 -5.62
CA LEU A 143 -3.69 5.98 -5.30
C LEU A 143 -2.31 5.49 -4.86
N VAL A 144 -2.29 4.78 -3.73
CA VAL A 144 -1.08 4.16 -3.19
C VAL A 144 -1.16 2.66 -3.29
N VAL A 145 -0.07 2.05 -3.71
CA VAL A 145 0.17 0.60 -3.63
C VAL A 145 1.45 0.40 -2.85
N GLY A 146 1.41 -0.46 -1.84
CA GLY A 146 2.57 -0.75 -0.99
C GLY A 146 2.83 -2.24 -0.86
N VAL A 147 4.11 -2.59 -0.81
CA VAL A 147 4.59 -3.92 -0.43
C VAL A 147 5.60 -3.77 0.69
N GLY A 148 5.61 -4.70 1.62
CA GLY A 148 6.51 -4.59 2.74
C GLY A 148 6.82 -5.93 3.41
N LYS A 149 7.77 -5.86 4.35
CA LYS A 149 8.11 -6.96 5.23
C LYS A 149 8.34 -6.44 6.64
N SER A 150 7.70 -7.12 7.59
CA SER A 150 7.90 -6.89 9.02
C SER A 150 8.88 -7.89 9.60
N PHE A 151 9.90 -7.40 10.28
CA PHE A 151 10.89 -8.19 11.02
C PHE A 151 10.54 -8.14 12.51
N ASN A 152 10.34 -9.30 13.12
CA ASN A 152 9.93 -9.39 14.52
C ASN A 152 11.11 -9.76 15.40
N TYR A 153 11.43 -8.90 16.38
CA TYR A 153 12.49 -9.11 17.36
C TYR A 153 11.98 -8.77 18.76
N GLY A 154 12.00 -9.75 19.67
CA GLY A 154 11.72 -9.51 21.08
C GLY A 154 10.38 -8.83 21.38
N GLY A 155 9.32 -9.11 20.60
CA GLY A 155 7.99 -8.50 20.77
C GLY A 155 7.79 -7.17 20.05
N VAL A 156 8.81 -6.70 19.35
CA VAL A 156 8.77 -5.51 18.50
C VAL A 156 8.73 -5.93 17.04
N SER A 157 7.96 -5.22 16.24
CA SER A 157 7.94 -5.37 14.80
C SER A 157 8.60 -4.16 14.14
N VAL A 158 9.56 -4.42 13.25
CA VAL A 158 10.24 -3.41 12.44
C VAL A 158 9.80 -3.60 10.99
N PRO A 159 8.77 -2.88 10.54
CA PRO A 159 8.32 -2.94 9.15
C PRO A 159 9.21 -2.11 8.23
N LEU A 160 9.49 -2.65 7.06
CA LEU A 160 10.13 -1.98 5.92
C LEU A 160 9.17 -2.06 4.75
N ASN A 161 8.76 -0.92 4.21
CA ASN A 161 7.76 -0.80 3.16
C ASN A 161 8.33 -0.04 1.96
N LEU A 162 8.05 -0.55 0.77
CA LEU A 162 8.20 0.16 -0.50
C LEU A 162 6.80 0.54 -0.97
N VAL A 163 6.61 1.83 -1.23
CA VAL A 163 5.30 2.41 -1.54
C VAL A 163 5.39 3.18 -2.85
N TYR A 164 4.46 2.91 -3.75
CA TYR A 164 4.27 3.67 -4.97
C TYR A 164 2.95 4.42 -4.90
N ALA A 165 3.00 5.73 -5.11
CA ALA A 165 1.84 6.60 -5.18
C ALA A 165 1.73 7.22 -6.57
N THR A 166 0.54 7.14 -7.16
CA THR A 166 0.26 7.63 -8.51
C THR A 166 -0.97 8.51 -8.54
N ASN A 167 -0.88 9.60 -9.29
CA ASN A 167 -1.98 10.43 -9.73
C ASN A 167 -1.65 11.02 -11.11
N PRO A 168 -2.60 11.68 -11.80
CA PRO A 168 -2.35 12.25 -13.13
C PRO A 168 -1.21 13.27 -13.18
N ASP A 169 -0.91 13.94 -12.06
CA ASP A 169 0.02 15.05 -11.98
C ASP A 169 1.42 14.67 -11.48
N GLY A 170 1.64 13.40 -11.11
CA GLY A 170 2.94 12.94 -10.71
C GLY A 170 2.95 11.61 -9.96
N ASN A 171 4.08 10.93 -10.06
CA ASN A 171 4.33 9.65 -9.40
C ASN A 171 5.38 9.81 -8.31
N ARG A 172 5.24 9.04 -7.24
CA ARG A 172 6.13 9.08 -6.08
C ARG A 172 6.48 7.66 -5.65
N VAL A 173 7.75 7.44 -5.34
CA VAL A 173 8.22 6.21 -4.73
C VAL A 173 8.73 6.52 -3.33
N SER A 174 8.30 5.77 -2.34
CA SER A 174 8.71 5.98 -0.96
C SER A 174 9.24 4.69 -0.36
N VAL A 175 10.31 4.82 0.41
CA VAL A 175 10.80 3.76 1.32
C VAL A 175 10.48 4.21 2.73
N ILE A 176 9.79 3.36 3.48
CA ILE A 176 9.32 3.68 4.83
C ILE A 176 9.79 2.57 5.78
N ILE A 177 10.46 2.95 6.84
CA ILE A 177 10.82 2.08 7.95
C ILE A 177 10.10 2.55 9.21
N GLY A 178 9.86 1.65 10.14
CA GLY A 178 9.20 2.02 11.36
C GLY A 178 9.41 1.04 12.50
N TYR A 179 8.70 1.34 13.55
CA TYR A 179 8.63 0.56 14.78
C TYR A 179 7.16 0.35 15.13
N ALA A 180 6.74 -0.86 15.36
CA ALA A 180 5.36 -1.17 15.70
C ALA A 180 5.29 -1.95 17.00
N ILE A 181 4.47 -1.45 17.92
CA ILE A 181 4.15 -2.04 19.21
C ILE A 181 2.67 -2.38 19.27
N ASP A 182 2.37 -3.47 19.98
CA ASP A 182 1.02 -3.86 20.30
C ASP A 182 0.40 -2.84 21.28
N ARG A 183 -0.75 -2.30 20.92
CA ARG A 183 -1.56 -1.46 21.80
C ARG A 183 -2.68 -2.32 22.37
N ARG A 184 -2.49 -2.77 23.56
CA ARG A 184 -3.53 -3.45 24.37
C ARG A 184 -4.62 -2.49 24.79
#